data_c0212373ec63167e9d9b00eeff61db3f
#
_entry.id   c0212373ec63167e9d9b00eeff61db3f
#
_cell.length_a   1.000
_cell.length_b   1.000
_cell.length_c   1.000
_cell.angle_alpha   90.00
_cell.angle_beta   90.00
_cell.angle_gamma   90.00
#
_symmetry.space_group_name_H-M   'P 1'
#
loop_
_entity.id
_entity.type
_entity.pdbx_description
1 polymer ?
#
loop_
_entity_poly.entity_id
_entity_poly.type
_entity_poly.pdbx_seq_one_letter_code
_entity_poly.pdbx_strand_id
1 'polypeptide(L)'
;MDEECRNCPSLCETRTQVVHGYGDVGADFLFVGERPTTQADAVGVPFAGAGGRDGNGGLRRMLERLGLCDVTSPADAPALENAYLTNLTRCRDPDRRPTDDEIDTCEPYLNAEIRMINPEILVPVGERALTELGTEYTTTPADALVLPDDHATRIRGRGFELVPMIDPHEQTDEQTQTWLETFAQLMASDYRQTKGRQER
;
A
#
# COMPACT_ATOMS: atom_id res chain seq x y z
N MET A 1 17.60 -1.82 -7.36
CA MET A 1 16.32 -1.33 -7.92
C MET A 1 16.68 -0.33 -8.99
N ASP A 2 15.89 -0.23 -10.06
CA ASP A 2 16.23 0.58 -11.23
C ASP A 2 15.79 2.05 -11.03
N GLU A 3 16.71 2.88 -10.54
CA GLU A 3 16.47 4.32 -10.32
C GLU A 3 16.34 5.09 -11.64
N GLU A 4 16.86 4.52 -12.73
CA GLU A 4 16.84 5.11 -14.07
C GLU A 4 15.80 4.44 -15.00
N CYS A 5 14.80 3.75 -14.44
CA CYS A 5 13.75 3.09 -15.22
C CYS A 5 13.16 4.03 -16.29
N ARG A 6 13.07 3.56 -17.54
CA ARG A 6 12.55 4.33 -18.70
C ARG A 6 11.45 3.58 -19.44
N ASN A 7 10.78 2.65 -18.78
CA ASN A 7 9.79 1.79 -19.42
C ASN A 7 8.50 2.52 -19.82
N CYS A 8 8.15 3.62 -19.13
CA CYS A 8 6.97 4.44 -19.40
C CYS A 8 7.40 5.84 -19.84
N PRO A 9 7.54 6.14 -21.14
CA PRO A 9 8.08 7.42 -21.62
C PRO A 9 7.35 8.64 -21.05
N SER A 10 6.01 8.64 -21.06
CA SER A 10 5.20 9.77 -20.55
C SER A 10 5.42 10.02 -19.05
N LEU A 11 5.55 8.97 -18.24
CA LEU A 11 5.84 9.11 -16.81
C LEU A 11 7.29 9.55 -16.55
N CYS A 12 8.22 9.20 -17.45
CA CYS A 12 9.61 9.67 -17.35
C CYS A 12 9.75 11.18 -17.58
N GLU A 13 8.86 11.77 -18.37
CA GLU A 13 8.88 13.22 -18.65
C GLU A 13 8.30 14.04 -17.50
N THR A 14 7.45 13.44 -16.67
CA THR A 14 6.66 14.16 -15.64
C THR A 14 7.11 13.90 -14.23
N ARG A 15 7.69 12.73 -13.93
CA ARG A 15 8.17 12.37 -12.59
C ARG A 15 9.41 13.18 -12.18
N THR A 16 9.58 13.41 -10.89
CA THR A 16 10.82 13.91 -10.30
C THR A 16 11.80 12.75 -10.10
N GLN A 17 11.32 11.61 -9.62
CA GLN A 17 12.13 10.41 -9.40
C GLN A 17 11.28 9.13 -9.46
N VAL A 18 11.95 7.98 -9.46
CA VAL A 18 11.30 6.68 -9.26
C VAL A 18 11.08 6.47 -7.76
N VAL A 19 9.83 6.31 -7.33
CA VAL A 19 9.47 6.06 -5.93
C VAL A 19 9.41 4.56 -5.70
N HIS A 20 10.48 4.00 -5.17
CA HIS A 20 10.54 2.59 -4.79
C HIS A 20 9.77 2.30 -3.51
N GLY A 21 9.50 1.02 -3.25
CA GLY A 21 8.95 0.60 -1.97
C GLY A 21 9.89 0.94 -0.82
N TYR A 22 9.31 1.18 0.36
CA TYR A 22 9.99 1.71 1.53
C TYR A 22 9.46 1.07 2.82
N GLY A 23 10.34 0.74 3.74
CA GLY A 23 9.98 0.25 5.06
C GLY A 23 10.76 -0.97 5.50
N ASP A 24 10.17 -1.76 6.40
CA ASP A 24 10.77 -2.97 6.94
C ASP A 24 10.72 -4.11 5.93
N VAL A 25 11.88 -4.60 5.51
CA VAL A 25 11.99 -5.72 4.55
C VAL A 25 11.55 -7.07 5.14
N GLY A 26 11.38 -7.17 6.45
CA GLY A 26 10.84 -8.32 7.13
C GLY A 26 9.35 -8.18 7.51
N ALA A 27 8.67 -7.18 6.98
CA ALA A 27 7.31 -6.84 7.34
C ALA A 27 6.29 -7.95 7.06
N ASP A 28 5.36 -8.15 7.98
CA ASP A 28 4.16 -8.95 7.74
C ASP A 28 3.08 -8.16 6.99
N PHE A 29 3.10 -6.83 7.02
CA PHE A 29 2.08 -5.94 6.43
C PHE A 29 2.66 -5.14 5.27
N LEU A 30 2.10 -5.31 4.08
CA LEU A 30 2.51 -4.59 2.88
C LEU A 30 1.35 -3.76 2.34
N PHE A 31 1.52 -2.44 2.34
CA PHE A 31 0.53 -1.45 1.88
C PHE A 31 0.83 -1.06 0.44
N VAL A 32 -0.18 -1.16 -0.42
CA VAL A 32 -0.05 -0.89 -1.86
C VAL A 32 -1.04 0.18 -2.28
N GLY A 33 -0.53 1.36 -2.65
CA GLY A 33 -1.33 2.43 -3.26
C GLY A 33 -1.36 2.36 -4.78
N GLU A 34 -2.11 3.26 -5.42
CA GLU A 34 -2.17 3.32 -6.88
C GLU A 34 -0.90 3.90 -7.47
N ARG A 35 -0.47 5.06 -7.01
CA ARG A 35 0.67 5.84 -7.53
C ARG A 35 1.28 6.75 -6.46
N PRO A 36 2.51 7.23 -6.65
CA PRO A 36 3.10 8.21 -5.74
C PRO A 36 2.27 9.49 -5.64
N THR A 37 2.18 10.06 -4.45
CA THR A 37 1.68 11.42 -4.24
C THR A 37 2.68 12.45 -4.79
N THR A 38 2.30 13.73 -4.86
CA THR A 38 3.24 14.81 -5.22
C THR A 38 4.44 14.87 -4.27
N GLN A 39 4.19 14.70 -2.98
CA GLN A 39 5.26 14.71 -1.98
C GLN A 39 6.12 13.45 -2.08
N ALA A 40 5.51 12.28 -2.31
CA ALA A 40 6.25 11.04 -2.51
C ALA A 40 7.20 11.13 -3.71
N ASP A 41 6.75 11.72 -4.83
CA ASP A 41 7.57 11.96 -6.01
C ASP A 41 8.76 12.91 -5.72
N ALA A 42 8.58 13.86 -4.79
CA ALA A 42 9.65 14.78 -4.39
C ALA A 42 10.66 14.16 -3.44
N VAL A 43 10.23 13.31 -2.48
CA VAL A 43 11.10 12.80 -1.40
C VAL A 43 11.49 11.32 -1.55
N GLY A 44 10.85 10.57 -2.47
CA GLY A 44 11.15 9.16 -2.72
C GLY A 44 10.50 8.17 -1.74
N VAL A 45 9.61 8.61 -0.87
CA VAL A 45 8.93 7.75 0.13
C VAL A 45 7.46 7.59 -0.25
N PRO A 46 6.97 6.35 -0.47
CA PRO A 46 5.56 6.10 -0.77
C PRO A 46 4.63 6.68 0.30
N PHE A 47 3.48 7.19 -0.12
CA PHE A 47 2.48 7.85 0.73
C PHE A 47 2.96 9.10 1.48
N ALA A 48 4.17 9.62 1.22
CA ALA A 48 4.57 10.90 1.78
C ALA A 48 3.58 12.00 1.36
N GLY A 49 3.19 12.88 2.29
CA GLY A 49 2.22 13.94 2.04
C GLY A 49 0.78 13.46 1.81
N ALA A 50 0.50 12.17 1.96
CA ALA A 50 -0.86 11.62 1.97
C ALA A 50 -1.54 11.97 3.30
N GLY A 51 -1.84 13.26 3.52
CA GLY A 51 -2.62 13.73 4.66
C GLY A 51 -4.10 13.43 4.46
N GLY A 52 -4.83 13.05 5.52
CA GLY A 52 -6.28 12.92 5.47
C GLY A 52 -6.99 14.23 5.16
N ARG A 53 -8.31 14.18 4.96
CA ARG A 53 -9.20 15.28 4.52
C ARG A 53 -9.01 16.59 5.28
N ASP A 54 -8.61 16.53 6.57
CA ASP A 54 -8.45 17.68 7.46
C ASP A 54 -6.97 17.99 7.80
N GLY A 55 -6.02 17.54 6.98
CA GLY A 55 -4.59 17.64 7.28
C GLY A 55 -4.14 16.71 8.43
N ASN A 56 -5.00 15.84 8.88
CA ASN A 56 -4.83 14.97 10.04
C ASN A 56 -4.05 13.67 9.74
N GLY A 57 -3.12 13.70 8.77
CA GLY A 57 -2.00 12.77 8.77
C GLY A 57 -2.18 11.44 8.04
N GLY A 58 -3.23 11.24 7.23
CA GLY A 58 -3.32 10.11 6.30
C GLY A 58 -2.83 8.75 6.83
N LEU A 59 -2.29 7.93 5.93
CA LEU A 59 -1.79 6.60 6.24
C LEU A 59 -0.73 6.59 7.35
N ARG A 60 0.23 7.52 7.32
CA ARG A 60 1.27 7.59 8.34
C ARG A 60 0.70 7.64 9.77
N ARG A 61 -0.28 8.51 10.02
CA ARG A 61 -0.89 8.63 11.34
C ARG A 61 -1.65 7.38 11.77
N MET A 62 -2.25 6.68 10.80
CA MET A 62 -2.87 5.38 11.06
C MET A 62 -1.82 4.37 11.50
N LEU A 63 -0.67 4.32 10.82
CA LEU A 63 0.47 3.46 11.18
C LEU A 63 1.05 3.83 12.56
N GLU A 64 1.16 5.13 12.89
CA GLU A 64 1.58 5.60 14.22
C GLU A 64 0.61 5.11 15.32
N ARG A 65 -0.69 5.19 15.09
CA ARG A 65 -1.73 4.70 16.03
C ARG A 65 -1.68 3.19 16.22
N LEU A 66 -1.25 2.44 15.22
CA LEU A 66 -1.06 0.98 15.27
C LEU A 66 0.30 0.56 15.83
N GLY A 67 1.21 1.51 16.10
CA GLY A 67 2.58 1.20 16.51
C GLY A 67 3.47 0.67 15.40
N LEU A 68 3.08 0.86 14.14
CA LEU A 68 3.84 0.45 12.94
C LEU A 68 4.73 1.57 12.38
N CYS A 69 4.70 2.76 12.97
CA CYS A 69 5.52 3.91 12.61
C CYS A 69 5.92 4.68 13.87
N ASP A 70 7.21 5.01 13.98
CA ASP A 70 7.70 5.83 15.10
C ASP A 70 7.23 7.29 14.91
N VAL A 71 6.48 7.79 15.89
CA VAL A 71 5.93 9.16 15.94
C VAL A 71 7.03 10.24 15.92
N THR A 72 8.25 9.90 16.35
CA THR A 72 9.37 10.83 16.41
C THR A 72 10.19 10.89 15.13
N SER A 73 9.95 9.95 14.20
CA SER A 73 10.68 9.90 12.93
C SER A 73 10.31 11.06 12.00
N PRO A 74 11.24 11.52 11.13
CA PRO A 74 10.96 12.57 10.15
C PRO A 74 9.82 12.19 9.20
N ALA A 75 9.08 13.20 8.71
CA ALA A 75 7.95 12.98 7.80
C ALA A 75 8.37 12.42 6.44
N ASP A 76 9.55 12.76 6.00
CA ASP A 76 10.20 12.35 4.73
C ASP A 76 11.07 11.09 4.87
N ALA A 77 11.23 10.58 6.09
CA ALA A 77 11.96 9.36 6.38
C ALA A 77 11.33 8.64 7.59
N PRO A 78 10.07 8.16 7.50
CA PRO A 78 9.39 7.51 8.61
C PRO A 78 10.09 6.20 8.99
N ALA A 79 10.36 6.00 10.27
CA ALA A 79 10.84 4.73 10.77
C ALA A 79 9.65 3.76 10.90
N LEU A 80 9.59 2.77 10.03
CA LEU A 80 8.52 1.77 9.98
C LEU A 80 8.98 0.47 10.63
N GLU A 81 8.12 -0.14 11.40
CA GLU A 81 8.30 -1.44 12.02
C GLU A 81 7.16 -2.36 11.57
N ASN A 82 7.51 -3.54 11.06
CA ASN A 82 6.57 -4.53 10.55
C ASN A 82 5.61 -4.00 9.46
N ALA A 83 5.99 -2.94 8.76
CA ALA A 83 5.22 -2.33 7.67
C ALA A 83 6.13 -2.00 6.49
N TYR A 84 5.64 -2.27 5.28
CA TYR A 84 6.29 -1.91 4.02
C TYR A 84 5.28 -1.21 3.11
N LEU A 85 5.69 -0.11 2.48
CA LEU A 85 4.84 0.75 1.67
C LEU A 85 5.30 0.71 0.21
N THR A 86 4.38 0.58 -0.72
CA THR A 86 4.66 0.66 -2.16
C THR A 86 3.45 1.13 -2.95
N ASN A 87 3.55 1.20 -4.28
CA ASN A 87 2.47 1.56 -5.18
C ASN A 87 2.44 0.61 -6.39
N LEU A 88 1.29 0.55 -7.09
CA LEU A 88 1.16 -0.15 -8.37
C LEU A 88 2.13 0.43 -9.41
N THR A 89 2.22 1.77 -9.50
CA THR A 89 3.24 2.42 -10.31
C THR A 89 4.24 3.19 -9.45
N ARG A 90 5.50 3.24 -9.87
CA ARG A 90 6.59 3.93 -9.16
C ARG A 90 6.81 5.36 -9.61
N CYS A 91 6.04 5.79 -10.56
CA CYS A 91 6.09 7.11 -11.17
C CYS A 91 4.69 7.70 -11.20
N ARG A 92 4.62 9.02 -11.29
CA ARG A 92 3.34 9.72 -11.41
C ARG A 92 3.33 10.68 -12.58
N ASP A 93 2.14 10.85 -13.13
CA ASP A 93 1.75 12.00 -13.93
C ASP A 93 0.97 12.98 -13.02
N PRO A 94 1.25 14.29 -13.01
CA PRO A 94 0.55 15.25 -12.15
C PRO A 94 -0.93 15.38 -12.51
N ASP A 95 -1.27 15.22 -13.79
CA ASP A 95 -2.57 15.59 -14.34
C ASP A 95 -3.54 14.41 -14.52
N ARG A 96 -3.04 13.17 -14.49
CA ARG A 96 -3.86 11.96 -14.70
C ARG A 96 -3.45 10.78 -13.82
N ARG A 97 -4.36 9.84 -13.70
CA ARG A 97 -4.07 8.51 -13.12
C ARG A 97 -3.21 7.68 -14.09
N PRO A 98 -2.49 6.65 -13.59
CA PRO A 98 -1.78 5.71 -14.45
C PRO A 98 -2.78 4.97 -15.36
N THR A 99 -2.31 4.64 -16.56
CA THR A 99 -3.03 3.78 -17.49
C THR A 99 -2.83 2.32 -17.11
N ASP A 100 -3.67 1.42 -17.65
CA ASP A 100 -3.52 -0.03 -17.47
C ASP A 100 -2.15 -0.49 -17.98
N ASP A 101 -1.71 -0.04 -19.16
CA ASP A 101 -0.39 -0.37 -19.72
C ASP A 101 0.77 0.08 -18.81
N GLU A 102 0.64 1.19 -18.09
CA GLU A 102 1.66 1.68 -17.16
C GLU A 102 1.70 0.85 -15.88
N ILE A 103 0.54 0.39 -15.41
CA ILE A 103 0.44 -0.53 -14.28
C ILE A 103 1.04 -1.89 -14.66
N ASP A 104 0.65 -2.47 -15.80
CA ASP A 104 1.17 -3.74 -16.31
C ASP A 104 2.70 -3.68 -16.50
N THR A 105 3.21 -2.57 -17.04
CA THR A 105 4.64 -2.33 -17.21
C THR A 105 5.39 -2.26 -15.86
N CYS A 106 4.73 -1.77 -14.82
CA CYS A 106 5.29 -1.63 -13.47
C CYS A 106 5.10 -2.87 -12.59
N GLU A 107 4.15 -3.74 -12.92
CA GLU A 107 3.79 -4.94 -12.18
C GLU A 107 4.99 -5.84 -11.80
N PRO A 108 5.98 -6.12 -12.69
CA PRO A 108 7.13 -6.94 -12.34
C PRO A 108 7.91 -6.45 -11.11
N TYR A 109 7.95 -5.13 -10.89
CA TYR A 109 8.61 -4.53 -9.73
C TYR A 109 7.81 -4.74 -8.45
N LEU A 110 6.48 -4.58 -8.50
CA LEU A 110 5.59 -4.89 -7.38
C LEU A 110 5.67 -6.37 -7.00
N ASN A 111 5.62 -7.26 -7.99
CA ASN A 111 5.74 -8.70 -7.79
C ASN A 111 7.10 -9.09 -7.16
N ALA A 112 8.18 -8.40 -7.56
CA ALA A 112 9.50 -8.61 -6.95
C ALA A 112 9.52 -8.17 -5.47
N GLU A 113 8.89 -7.05 -5.12
CA GLU A 113 8.75 -6.59 -3.73
C GLU A 113 7.91 -7.55 -2.90
N ILE A 114 6.74 -7.96 -3.39
CA ILE A 114 5.87 -8.92 -2.69
C ILE A 114 6.61 -10.24 -2.41
N ARG A 115 7.40 -10.72 -3.37
CA ARG A 115 8.21 -11.94 -3.18
C ARG A 115 9.35 -11.74 -2.19
N MET A 116 10.00 -10.57 -2.21
CA MET A 116 11.12 -10.24 -1.33
C MET A 116 10.65 -10.06 0.12
N ILE A 117 9.60 -9.28 0.32
CA ILE A 117 9.01 -9.01 1.63
C ILE A 117 8.29 -10.25 2.15
N ASN A 118 7.60 -10.97 1.27
CA ASN A 118 6.79 -12.15 1.61
C ASN A 118 5.82 -11.88 2.77
N PRO A 119 4.96 -10.84 2.66
CA PRO A 119 4.08 -10.42 3.74
C PRO A 119 3.03 -11.48 4.06
N GLU A 120 2.40 -11.39 5.23
CA GLU A 120 1.21 -12.19 5.57
C GLU A 120 -0.08 -11.49 5.07
N ILE A 121 -0.09 -10.16 5.15
CA ILE A 121 -1.24 -9.32 4.81
C ILE A 121 -0.85 -8.32 3.74
N LEU A 122 -1.63 -8.29 2.65
CA LEU A 122 -1.62 -7.22 1.67
C LEU A 122 -2.72 -6.21 2.01
N VAL A 123 -2.39 -4.94 2.04
CA VAL A 123 -3.34 -3.86 2.26
C VAL A 123 -3.48 -3.02 0.99
N PRO A 124 -4.45 -3.35 0.11
CA PRO A 124 -4.80 -2.48 -1.01
C PRO A 124 -5.34 -1.15 -0.47
N VAL A 125 -4.75 -0.03 -0.88
CA VAL A 125 -5.18 1.32 -0.50
C VAL A 125 -5.82 1.98 -1.70
N GLY A 126 -7.14 2.15 -1.66
CA GLY A 126 -7.97 2.67 -2.75
C GLY A 126 -8.46 1.59 -3.73
N GLU A 127 -9.48 1.96 -4.50
CA GLU A 127 -10.22 1.06 -5.41
C GLU A 127 -9.30 0.39 -6.43
N ARG A 128 -8.41 1.16 -7.08
CA ARG A 128 -7.53 0.62 -8.11
C ARG A 128 -6.59 -0.45 -7.56
N ALA A 129 -6.00 -0.21 -6.39
CA ALA A 129 -5.13 -1.20 -5.74
C ALA A 129 -5.90 -2.46 -5.35
N LEU A 130 -7.16 -2.32 -4.90
CA LEU A 130 -8.02 -3.46 -4.60
C LEU A 130 -8.32 -4.30 -5.85
N THR A 131 -8.64 -3.65 -6.97
CA THR A 131 -8.92 -4.34 -8.24
C THR A 131 -7.71 -5.16 -8.71
N GLU A 132 -6.53 -4.55 -8.76
CA GLU A 132 -5.31 -5.20 -9.24
C GLU A 132 -4.88 -6.36 -8.34
N LEU A 133 -4.76 -6.11 -7.03
CA LEU A 133 -4.35 -7.15 -6.09
C LEU A 133 -5.42 -8.23 -5.91
N GLY A 134 -6.69 -7.85 -5.98
CA GLY A 134 -7.80 -8.79 -5.94
C GLY A 134 -7.76 -9.78 -7.10
N THR A 135 -7.54 -9.29 -8.31
CA THR A 135 -7.42 -10.09 -9.53
C THR A 135 -6.24 -11.05 -9.46
N GLU A 136 -5.06 -10.55 -9.08
CA GLU A 136 -3.83 -11.34 -9.09
C GLU A 136 -3.78 -12.34 -7.93
N TYR A 137 -4.19 -11.93 -6.72
CA TYR A 137 -3.94 -12.71 -5.51
C TYR A 137 -5.16 -13.36 -4.87
N THR A 138 -6.36 -13.23 -5.45
CA THR A 138 -7.55 -13.91 -4.93
C THR A 138 -8.20 -14.83 -5.96
N THR A 139 -9.21 -15.57 -5.54
CA THR A 139 -10.13 -16.30 -6.43
C THR A 139 -11.49 -15.60 -6.54
N THR A 140 -11.65 -14.49 -5.84
CA THR A 140 -12.87 -13.67 -5.90
C THR A 140 -12.87 -12.89 -7.20
N PRO A 141 -13.97 -12.86 -7.97
CA PRO A 141 -14.05 -12.02 -9.16
C PRO A 141 -13.77 -10.55 -8.83
N ALA A 142 -13.01 -9.87 -9.68
CA ALA A 142 -12.60 -8.48 -9.43
C ALA A 142 -13.79 -7.52 -9.28
N ASP A 143 -14.88 -7.77 -10.02
CA ASP A 143 -16.12 -7.00 -9.96
C ASP A 143 -16.95 -7.24 -8.68
N ALA A 144 -16.59 -8.26 -7.89
CA ALA A 144 -17.17 -8.53 -6.58
C ALA A 144 -16.37 -7.89 -5.42
N LEU A 145 -15.22 -7.26 -5.72
CA LEU A 145 -14.38 -6.56 -4.75
C LEU A 145 -14.49 -5.06 -4.98
N VAL A 146 -15.23 -4.38 -4.13
CA VAL A 146 -15.54 -2.95 -4.31
C VAL A 146 -15.42 -2.16 -3.01
N LEU A 147 -14.90 -0.94 -3.08
CA LEU A 147 -14.97 0.00 -1.97
C LEU A 147 -16.23 0.89 -2.13
N PRO A 148 -16.93 1.23 -1.04
CA PRO A 148 -16.51 1.05 0.36
C PRO A 148 -16.91 -0.29 1.01
N ASP A 149 -17.62 -1.20 0.32
CA ASP A 149 -18.25 -2.38 0.92
C ASP A 149 -17.20 -3.34 1.50
N ASP A 150 -16.06 -3.50 0.84
CA ASP A 150 -14.95 -4.36 1.30
C ASP A 150 -13.97 -3.65 2.24
N HIS A 151 -14.20 -2.39 2.59
CA HIS A 151 -13.34 -1.66 3.52
C HIS A 151 -13.25 -2.37 4.87
N ALA A 152 -12.01 -2.59 5.35
CA ALA A 152 -11.72 -3.27 6.60
C ALA A 152 -12.19 -4.75 6.67
N THR A 153 -12.54 -5.38 5.55
CA THR A 153 -12.87 -6.81 5.52
C THR A 153 -11.60 -7.66 5.36
N ARG A 154 -11.69 -8.93 5.72
CA ARG A 154 -10.60 -9.90 5.51
C ARG A 154 -10.95 -10.78 4.31
N ILE A 155 -10.18 -10.66 3.24
CA ILE A 155 -10.36 -11.39 2.00
C ILE A 155 -9.25 -12.43 1.88
N ARG A 156 -9.63 -13.70 1.75
CA ARG A 156 -8.66 -14.78 1.60
C ARG A 156 -8.04 -14.78 0.20
N GLY A 157 -6.73 -14.59 0.14
CA GLY A 157 -5.96 -14.64 -1.10
C GLY A 157 -5.19 -15.95 -1.30
N ARG A 158 -4.38 -16.00 -2.35
CA ARG A 158 -3.49 -17.12 -2.70
C ARG A 158 -2.15 -16.96 -2.00
N GLY A 159 -2.06 -17.38 -0.74
CA GLY A 159 -0.84 -17.28 0.08
C GLY A 159 -0.73 -15.98 0.88
N PHE A 160 -1.73 -15.11 0.78
CA PHE A 160 -1.86 -13.86 1.54
C PHE A 160 -3.31 -13.71 2.02
N GLU A 161 -3.53 -12.82 2.95
CA GLU A 161 -4.84 -12.23 3.22
C GLU A 161 -4.83 -10.78 2.73
N LEU A 162 -5.95 -10.30 2.17
CA LEU A 162 -6.11 -8.90 1.82
C LEU A 162 -7.00 -8.21 2.86
N VAL A 163 -6.61 -6.99 3.26
CA VAL A 163 -7.42 -6.12 4.11
C VAL A 163 -7.55 -4.76 3.44
N PRO A 164 -8.57 -4.57 2.58
CA PRO A 164 -8.71 -3.34 1.82
C PRO A 164 -8.91 -2.10 2.69
N MET A 165 -8.38 -0.99 2.20
CA MET A 165 -8.51 0.32 2.81
C MET A 165 -9.02 1.32 1.76
N ILE A 166 -10.06 2.08 2.06
CA ILE A 166 -10.39 3.29 1.30
C ILE A 166 -9.18 4.23 1.37
N ASP A 167 -8.88 4.97 0.29
CA ASP A 167 -7.79 5.95 0.33
C ASP A 167 -7.98 6.89 1.54
N PRO A 168 -6.96 7.09 2.39
CA PRO A 168 -7.06 7.93 3.57
C PRO A 168 -7.55 9.37 3.30
N HIS A 169 -7.38 9.88 2.07
CA HIS A 169 -7.93 11.17 1.66
C HIS A 169 -9.46 11.16 1.47
N GLU A 170 -10.03 10.01 1.22
CA GLU A 170 -11.46 9.81 0.94
C GLU A 170 -12.22 9.29 2.14
N GLN A 171 -11.53 8.80 3.17
CA GLN A 171 -12.14 8.24 4.36
C GLN A 171 -12.87 9.30 5.20
N THR A 172 -13.98 8.89 5.78
CA THR A 172 -14.59 9.57 6.94
C THR A 172 -13.87 9.14 8.22
N ASP A 173 -14.07 9.90 9.31
CA ASP A 173 -13.53 9.53 10.64
C ASP A 173 -14.03 8.16 11.10
N GLU A 174 -15.29 7.83 10.83
CA GLU A 174 -15.89 6.54 11.14
C GLU A 174 -15.21 5.39 10.38
N GLN A 175 -14.98 5.57 9.08
CA GLN A 175 -14.27 4.58 8.25
C GLN A 175 -12.82 4.40 8.72
N THR A 176 -12.14 5.49 9.05
CA THR A 176 -10.78 5.43 9.60
C THR A 176 -10.76 4.65 10.91
N GLN A 177 -11.70 4.92 11.81
CA GLN A 177 -11.80 4.23 13.09
C GLN A 177 -12.13 2.73 12.91
N THR A 178 -13.08 2.41 12.03
CA THR A 178 -13.45 1.03 11.71
C THR A 178 -12.26 0.24 11.19
N TRP A 179 -11.49 0.81 10.26
CA TRP A 179 -10.31 0.14 9.73
C TRP A 179 -9.24 -0.08 10.79
N LEU A 180 -8.95 0.93 11.62
CA LEU A 180 -7.97 0.84 12.69
C LEU A 180 -8.35 -0.23 13.73
N GLU A 181 -9.61 -0.28 14.14
CA GLU A 181 -10.08 -1.28 15.10
C GLU A 181 -9.97 -2.69 14.54
N THR A 182 -10.41 -2.88 13.29
CA THR A 182 -10.32 -4.18 12.61
C THR A 182 -8.87 -4.62 12.44
N PHE A 183 -8.00 -3.71 12.01
CA PHE A 183 -6.59 -4.03 11.80
C PHE A 183 -5.85 -4.28 13.12
N ALA A 184 -6.15 -3.52 14.18
CA ALA A 184 -5.60 -3.78 15.52
C ALA A 184 -6.04 -5.15 16.07
N GLN A 185 -7.30 -5.55 15.85
CA GLN A 185 -7.79 -6.88 16.19
C GLN A 185 -7.07 -7.98 15.40
N LEU A 186 -6.84 -7.76 14.11
CA LEU A 186 -6.06 -8.66 13.28
C LEU A 186 -4.63 -8.81 13.81
N MET A 187 -3.95 -7.71 14.12
CA MET A 187 -2.59 -7.72 14.69
C MET A 187 -2.51 -8.46 16.04
N ALA A 188 -3.58 -8.41 16.84
CA ALA A 188 -3.67 -9.13 18.12
C ALA A 188 -4.04 -10.62 17.96
N SER A 189 -4.42 -11.04 16.75
CA SER A 189 -4.78 -12.43 16.44
C SER A 189 -3.58 -13.22 15.91
N ASP A 190 -3.73 -14.54 15.80
CA ASP A 190 -2.74 -15.39 15.13
C ASP A 190 -2.95 -15.33 13.59
N TYR A 191 -2.59 -14.19 12.97
CA TYR A 191 -2.72 -13.95 11.53
C TYR A 191 -1.66 -14.67 10.70
N ARG A 192 -0.59 -15.19 11.32
CA ARG A 192 0.55 -15.86 10.64
C ARG A 192 0.25 -17.30 10.23
N GLN A 193 -0.94 -17.82 10.49
CA GLN A 193 -1.31 -19.21 10.22
C GLN A 193 -1.38 -19.56 8.72
N THR A 194 -1.53 -18.57 7.84
CA THR A 194 -1.73 -18.81 6.41
C THR A 194 -0.53 -19.42 5.70
N LYS A 195 0.68 -19.25 6.21
CA LYS A 195 1.94 -19.70 5.56
C LYS A 195 2.65 -20.84 6.25
N GLY A 196 2.10 -21.37 7.33
CA GLY A 196 2.75 -22.48 8.07
C GLY A 196 4.16 -22.14 8.56
N ARG A 197 4.43 -20.87 8.86
CA ARG A 197 5.70 -20.47 9.47
C ARG A 197 5.84 -21.12 10.83
N GLN A 198 6.75 -22.09 10.93
CA GLN A 198 7.25 -22.52 12.23
C GLN A 198 8.02 -21.36 12.85
N GLU A 199 7.74 -21.09 14.12
CA GLU A 199 8.53 -20.17 14.93
C GLU A 199 10.02 -20.47 14.77
N ARG A 200 10.80 -19.43 14.46
CA ARG A 200 12.26 -19.48 14.46
C ARG A 200 12.79 -19.10 15.82
#